data_5e1ed17b14f136f9f392e23bced2926f
#
_entry.id   5e1ed17b14f136f9f392e23bced2926f
#
_cell.length_a   1.000
_cell.length_b   1.000
_cell.length_c   1.000
_cell.angle_alpha   90.00
_cell.angle_beta   90.00
_cell.angle_gamma   90.00
#
_symmetry.space_group_name_H-M   'P 1'
#
loop_
_entity.id
_entity.type
_entity.pdbx_description
1 polymer ?
#
loop_
_entity_poly.entity_id
_entity_poly.type
_entity_poly.pdbx_seq_one_letter_code
_entity_poly.pdbx_strand_id
1 'polypeptide(L)'
;DAEIEDISSISNNTLHDNDYVLIDSIPAAGLLNRKLLDQNSFCFSFQIESTSTMKNIIVGLAFSYSSKRAYYVPLSDYKDGTSKYLEIFRNIFEDETIRKVTHDIKEKSKYLLKHGIILRGTFIDTMIMHYLIEPDQRHTKEKLFVNYLSHPAESNYLYSYHKTDKKTANFSNFSIKEISRLKCEEVDLVFQVSHILQIKLKELELDKLYYDVESYLISVLSDMESCGVSVNEQGLNSYSKELEIEMTNLELEVHKIAGREFN
;
A
#
# COMPACT_ATOMS: atom_id res chain seq x y z
N ASP A 1 -12.22 -18.00 20.78
CA ASP A 1 -13.57 -18.12 20.21
C ASP A 1 -14.56 -17.15 20.84
N ALA A 2 -14.59 -16.98 22.17
CA ALA A 2 -15.51 -16.04 22.84
C ALA A 2 -15.22 -14.55 22.56
N GLU A 3 -13.96 -14.18 22.27
CA GLU A 3 -13.56 -12.79 22.02
C GLU A 3 -13.88 -12.32 20.59
N ILE A 4 -14.16 -13.25 19.65
CA ILE A 4 -14.55 -12.91 18.29
C ILE A 4 -16.01 -12.46 18.23
N GLU A 5 -16.85 -13.07 19.07
CA GLU A 5 -18.25 -12.69 19.20
C GLU A 5 -18.41 -11.23 19.65
N ASP A 6 -17.46 -10.68 20.42
CA ASP A 6 -17.52 -9.31 20.91
C ASP A 6 -17.34 -8.24 19.83
N ILE A 7 -16.45 -8.43 18.82
CA ILE A 7 -16.31 -7.44 17.72
C ILE A 7 -17.43 -7.63 16.69
N SER A 8 -17.79 -8.87 16.37
CA SER A 8 -18.86 -9.18 15.43
C SER A 8 -20.23 -8.83 15.96
N SER A 9 -20.45 -8.86 17.28
CA SER A 9 -21.70 -8.44 17.91
C SER A 9 -21.87 -6.91 17.94
N ILE A 10 -20.77 -6.16 17.86
CA ILE A 10 -20.76 -4.69 17.81
C ILE A 10 -20.79 -4.19 16.35
N SER A 11 -20.31 -4.98 15.39
CA SER A 11 -20.40 -4.70 13.95
C SER A 11 -21.29 -5.77 13.27
N ASN A 12 -22.49 -5.41 12.88
CA ASN A 12 -23.49 -6.32 12.27
C ASN A 12 -23.14 -6.80 10.84
N ASN A 13 -21.84 -6.94 10.46
CA ASN A 13 -21.47 -7.20 9.07
C ASN A 13 -20.30 -8.18 8.92
N THR A 14 -20.50 -9.48 9.14
CA THR A 14 -19.63 -10.55 8.64
C THR A 14 -19.87 -10.78 7.15
N LEU A 15 -18.80 -10.76 6.34
CA LEU A 15 -18.85 -10.92 4.89
C LEU A 15 -18.25 -12.27 4.49
N HIS A 16 -19.10 -13.31 4.33
CA HIS A 16 -18.77 -14.65 3.79
C HIS A 16 -17.79 -15.55 4.59
N ASP A 17 -17.39 -16.72 4.01
CA ASP A 17 -16.60 -17.81 4.60
C ASP A 17 -15.25 -17.41 5.26
N ASN A 18 -14.82 -16.17 5.10
CA ASN A 18 -13.71 -15.55 5.81
C ASN A 18 -14.26 -14.56 6.82
N ASP A 19 -13.62 -14.45 7.98
CA ASP A 19 -13.95 -13.48 9.04
C ASP A 19 -13.50 -12.07 8.65
N TYR A 20 -14.15 -11.48 7.63
CA TYR A 20 -13.89 -10.10 7.21
C TYR A 20 -14.91 -9.17 7.84
N VAL A 21 -14.42 -8.21 8.61
CA VAL A 21 -15.25 -7.35 9.48
C VAL A 21 -15.10 -5.88 9.10
N LEU A 22 -16.23 -5.22 8.85
CA LEU A 22 -16.30 -3.77 8.71
C LEU A 22 -16.41 -3.13 10.10
N ILE A 23 -15.47 -2.27 10.47
CA ILE A 23 -15.42 -1.51 11.72
C ILE A 23 -15.99 -0.13 11.48
N ASP A 24 -17.19 0.12 11.93
CA ASP A 24 -17.96 1.34 11.66
C ASP A 24 -18.15 2.25 12.91
N SER A 25 -17.52 1.89 14.03
CA SER A 25 -17.65 2.66 15.26
C SER A 25 -16.32 2.84 16.01
N ILE A 26 -16.18 3.94 16.72
CA ILE A 26 -15.02 4.25 17.56
C ILE A 26 -14.76 3.17 18.63
N PRO A 27 -15.78 2.66 19.37
CA PRO A 27 -15.57 1.58 20.32
C PRO A 27 -15.02 0.30 19.68
N ALA A 28 -15.53 -0.10 18.49
CA ALA A 28 -15.04 -1.27 17.77
C ALA A 28 -13.61 -1.06 17.28
N ALA A 29 -13.26 0.13 16.80
CA ALA A 29 -11.89 0.49 16.44
C ALA A 29 -10.94 0.40 17.64
N GLY A 30 -11.37 0.87 18.82
CA GLY A 30 -10.60 0.74 20.05
C GLY A 30 -10.40 -0.71 20.51
N LEU A 31 -11.39 -1.59 20.29
CA LEU A 31 -11.26 -3.02 20.55
C LEU A 31 -10.28 -3.67 19.58
N LEU A 32 -10.38 -3.35 18.28
CA LEU A 32 -9.44 -3.84 17.27
C LEU A 32 -8.02 -3.40 17.60
N ASN A 33 -7.79 -2.13 17.95
CA ASN A 33 -6.48 -1.62 18.33
C ASN A 33 -5.88 -2.41 19.50
N ARG A 34 -6.64 -2.70 20.54
CA ARG A 34 -6.17 -3.54 21.66
C ARG A 34 -5.77 -4.93 21.21
N LYS A 35 -6.58 -5.58 20.34
CA LYS A 35 -6.23 -6.90 19.80
C LYS A 35 -4.95 -6.86 18.95
N LEU A 36 -4.71 -5.79 18.22
CA LEU A 36 -3.49 -5.63 17.42
C LEU A 36 -2.27 -5.39 18.30
N LEU A 37 -2.42 -4.70 19.43
CA LEU A 37 -1.35 -4.53 20.43
C LEU A 37 -0.90 -5.86 21.07
N ASP A 38 -1.80 -6.81 21.19
CA ASP A 38 -1.50 -8.15 21.76
C ASP A 38 -0.83 -9.08 20.73
N GLN A 39 -0.63 -8.64 19.47
CA GLN A 39 -0.02 -9.46 18.44
C GLN A 39 1.48 -9.22 18.30
N ASN A 40 2.24 -10.25 17.94
CA ASN A 40 3.65 -10.14 17.57
C ASN A 40 3.85 -9.46 16.20
N SER A 41 2.84 -9.55 15.34
CA SER A 41 2.85 -8.94 14.00
C SER A 41 1.44 -8.73 13.49
N PHE A 42 1.25 -7.70 12.68
CA PHE A 42 0.02 -7.50 11.91
C PHE A 42 0.34 -6.99 10.51
N CYS A 43 -0.53 -7.35 9.57
CA CYS A 43 -0.53 -6.79 8.22
C CYS A 43 -1.48 -5.60 8.16
N PHE A 44 -1.10 -4.57 7.39
CA PHE A 44 -1.93 -3.41 7.16
C PHE A 44 -1.86 -2.93 5.72
N SER A 45 -2.92 -2.29 5.27
CA SER A 45 -3.01 -1.60 3.98
C SER A 45 -3.88 -0.35 4.13
N PHE A 46 -3.69 0.60 3.21
CA PHE A 46 -4.48 1.82 3.16
C PHE A 46 -5.37 1.85 1.92
N GLN A 47 -6.56 2.39 2.09
CA GLN A 47 -7.30 2.94 0.97
C GLN A 47 -6.90 4.40 0.82
N ILE A 48 -6.44 4.75 -0.38
CA ILE A 48 -5.97 6.09 -0.70
C ILE A 48 -6.85 6.63 -1.81
N GLU A 49 -7.29 7.86 -1.65
CA GLU A 49 -7.97 8.61 -2.71
C GLU A 49 -7.16 9.84 -3.12
N SER A 50 -7.11 10.07 -4.43
CA SER A 50 -6.51 11.28 -5.00
C SER A 50 -7.55 12.38 -5.07
N THR A 51 -7.29 13.49 -4.40
CA THR A 51 -8.16 14.66 -4.47
C THR A 51 -7.88 15.49 -5.71
N SER A 52 -8.82 16.38 -6.10
CA SER A 52 -8.65 17.33 -7.21
C SER A 52 -7.42 18.24 -7.08
N THR A 53 -6.88 18.38 -5.88
CA THR A 53 -5.64 19.14 -5.58
C THR A 53 -4.38 18.29 -5.68
N MET A 54 -4.41 17.10 -6.29
CA MET A 54 -3.31 16.11 -6.35
C MET A 54 -2.79 15.65 -4.97
N LYS A 55 -3.54 15.86 -3.91
CA LYS A 55 -3.22 15.34 -2.58
C LYS A 55 -3.84 13.96 -2.42
N ASN A 56 -2.99 12.98 -2.20
CA ASN A 56 -3.43 11.65 -1.80
C ASN A 56 -3.74 11.64 -0.30
N ILE A 57 -4.94 11.20 0.05
CA ILE A 57 -5.42 11.09 1.44
C ILE A 57 -5.77 9.64 1.78
N ILE A 58 -5.56 9.27 3.04
CA ILE A 58 -5.99 7.96 3.56
C ILE A 58 -7.48 8.08 3.89
N VAL A 59 -8.31 7.27 3.26
CA VAL A 59 -9.77 7.22 3.51
C VAL A 59 -10.23 5.91 4.15
N GLY A 60 -9.32 4.96 4.33
CA GLY A 60 -9.60 3.71 5.03
C GLY A 60 -8.33 2.95 5.41
N LEU A 61 -8.43 2.15 6.47
CA LEU A 61 -7.38 1.28 6.98
C LEU A 61 -7.88 -0.17 6.91
N ALA A 62 -7.02 -1.08 6.49
CA ALA A 62 -7.27 -2.51 6.56
C ALA A 62 -6.19 -3.20 7.39
N PHE A 63 -6.60 -4.19 8.19
CA PHE A 63 -5.70 -4.94 9.09
C PHE A 63 -5.99 -6.43 9.01
N SER A 64 -4.92 -7.24 9.13
CA SER A 64 -4.99 -8.68 9.34
C SER A 64 -3.86 -9.11 10.27
N TYR A 65 -4.13 -10.05 11.18
CA TYR A 65 -3.13 -10.67 12.06
C TYR A 65 -3.25 -12.20 12.07
N SER A 66 -4.12 -12.73 11.25
CA SER A 66 -4.35 -14.17 11.10
C SER A 66 -4.95 -14.45 9.73
N SER A 67 -4.56 -15.56 9.10
CA SER A 67 -5.12 -15.98 7.81
C SER A 67 -6.64 -16.08 7.87
N LYS A 68 -7.31 -15.63 6.81
CA LYS A 68 -8.76 -15.59 6.63
C LYS A 68 -9.50 -14.66 7.60
N ARG A 69 -8.77 -13.79 8.31
CA ARG A 69 -9.33 -12.82 9.23
C ARG A 69 -8.77 -11.44 8.93
N ALA A 70 -9.66 -10.51 8.62
CA ALA A 70 -9.27 -9.14 8.30
C ALA A 70 -10.35 -8.13 8.71
N TYR A 71 -9.93 -6.90 8.91
CA TYR A 71 -10.74 -5.81 9.40
C TYR A 71 -10.54 -4.60 8.50
N TYR A 72 -11.63 -3.91 8.18
CA TYR A 72 -11.59 -2.65 7.45
C TYR A 72 -12.22 -1.54 8.27
N VAL A 73 -11.52 -0.43 8.40
CA VAL A 73 -11.92 0.76 9.15
C VAL A 73 -12.02 1.93 8.17
N PRO A 74 -13.23 2.37 7.79
CA PRO A 74 -13.40 3.57 6.97
C PRO A 74 -13.09 4.80 7.80
N LEU A 75 -12.36 5.75 7.23
CA LEU A 75 -12.05 7.04 7.86
C LEU A 75 -13.13 8.06 7.49
N SER A 76 -14.37 7.79 7.86
CA SER A 76 -15.53 8.62 7.53
C SER A 76 -15.54 9.99 8.24
N ASP A 77 -14.71 10.15 9.26
CA ASP A 77 -14.55 11.38 10.03
C ASP A 77 -13.38 12.25 9.55
N TYR A 78 -12.78 11.91 8.39
CA TYR A 78 -11.66 12.65 7.86
C TYR A 78 -12.07 14.09 7.50
N LYS A 79 -11.63 15.04 8.31
CA LYS A 79 -11.82 16.48 8.12
C LYS A 79 -10.51 17.21 8.38
N ASP A 80 -10.21 18.20 7.55
CA ASP A 80 -9.04 19.06 7.73
C ASP A 80 -7.69 18.34 7.91
N GLY A 81 -7.56 17.15 7.32
CA GLY A 81 -6.31 16.37 7.37
C GLY A 81 -6.16 15.48 8.60
N THR A 82 -7.16 15.40 9.47
CA THR A 82 -7.13 14.58 10.69
C THR A 82 -8.29 13.59 10.72
N SER A 83 -8.06 12.44 11.36
CA SER A 83 -9.09 11.44 11.61
C SER A 83 -8.91 10.87 13.02
N LYS A 84 -10.01 10.82 13.79
CA LYS A 84 -10.03 10.19 15.12
C LYS A 84 -9.74 8.70 15.02
N TYR A 85 -10.22 8.03 13.97
CA TYR A 85 -9.93 6.62 13.74
C TYR A 85 -8.44 6.38 13.52
N LEU A 86 -7.77 7.21 12.71
CA LEU A 86 -6.34 7.07 12.48
C LEU A 86 -5.54 7.26 13.77
N GLU A 87 -5.95 8.20 14.62
CA GLU A 87 -5.31 8.47 15.91
C GLU A 87 -5.42 7.30 16.89
N ILE A 88 -6.54 6.55 16.89
CA ILE A 88 -6.68 5.33 17.69
C ILE A 88 -5.57 4.31 17.40
N PHE A 89 -5.14 4.22 16.14
CA PHE A 89 -4.15 3.24 15.71
C PHE A 89 -2.71 3.79 15.74
N ARG A 90 -2.46 5.02 16.18
CA ARG A 90 -1.12 5.60 16.29
C ARG A 90 -0.16 4.70 17.04
N ASN A 91 -0.56 4.23 18.21
CA ASN A 91 0.27 3.44 19.11
C ASN A 91 0.77 2.13 18.49
N ILE A 92 -0.05 1.40 17.70
CA ILE A 92 0.41 0.17 17.03
C ILE A 92 1.40 0.45 15.91
N PHE A 93 1.30 1.58 15.23
CA PHE A 93 2.27 1.96 14.19
C PHE A 93 3.61 2.40 14.80
N GLU A 94 3.58 3.07 15.95
CA GLU A 94 4.77 3.60 16.63
C GLU A 94 5.43 2.59 17.60
N ASP A 95 4.78 1.45 17.89
CA ASP A 95 5.34 0.40 18.75
C ASP A 95 6.51 -0.30 18.07
N GLU A 96 7.67 -0.35 18.72
CA GLU A 96 8.89 -0.95 18.18
C GLU A 96 8.91 -2.48 18.31
N THR A 97 8.06 -3.05 19.16
CA THR A 97 8.04 -4.50 19.46
C THR A 97 7.20 -5.29 18.48
N ILE A 98 6.20 -4.67 17.88
CA ILE A 98 5.28 -5.29 16.94
C ILE A 98 5.83 -5.20 15.52
N ARG A 99 5.89 -6.31 14.80
CA ARG A 99 6.30 -6.35 13.39
C ARG A 99 5.19 -5.84 12.48
N LYS A 100 5.51 -4.97 11.54
CA LYS A 100 4.58 -4.41 10.57
C LYS A 100 4.75 -5.12 9.23
N VAL A 101 3.70 -5.76 8.77
CA VAL A 101 3.63 -6.47 7.49
C VAL A 101 2.84 -5.62 6.49
N THR A 102 3.37 -5.40 5.30
CA THR A 102 2.60 -4.81 4.20
C THR A 102 3.31 -5.04 2.86
N HIS A 103 2.74 -4.55 1.80
CA HIS A 103 3.36 -4.46 0.48
C HIS A 103 3.69 -3.00 0.18
N ASP A 104 4.96 -2.69 -0.13
CA ASP A 104 5.48 -1.31 -0.31
C ASP A 104 5.31 -0.45 0.95
N ILE A 105 6.05 -0.81 1.99
CA ILE A 105 5.99 -0.13 3.30
C ILE A 105 6.51 1.30 3.24
N LYS A 106 7.47 1.59 2.35
CA LYS A 106 8.03 2.93 2.17
C LYS A 106 6.95 3.93 1.76
N GLU A 107 6.07 3.56 0.84
CA GLU A 107 4.93 4.39 0.48
C GLU A 107 3.99 4.62 1.67
N LYS A 108 3.69 3.57 2.43
CA LYS A 108 2.79 3.66 3.60
C LYS A 108 3.38 4.52 4.70
N SER A 109 4.68 4.44 4.95
CA SER A 109 5.35 5.28 5.95
C SER A 109 5.24 6.78 5.64
N LYS A 110 5.34 7.16 4.36
CA LYS A 110 5.15 8.56 3.92
C LYS A 110 3.73 9.06 4.18
N TYR A 111 2.70 8.22 3.96
CA TYR A 111 1.33 8.61 4.29
C TYR A 111 1.13 8.81 5.78
N LEU A 112 1.64 7.91 6.62
CA LEU A 112 1.57 8.05 8.08
C LEU A 112 2.32 9.30 8.56
N LEU A 113 3.50 9.57 8.01
CA LEU A 113 4.30 10.74 8.37
C LEU A 113 3.57 12.06 8.10
N LYS A 114 2.76 12.17 7.04
CA LYS A 114 1.90 13.33 6.77
C LYS A 114 0.88 13.59 7.90
N HIS A 115 0.53 12.56 8.67
CA HIS A 115 -0.34 12.64 9.85
C HIS A 115 0.44 12.70 11.17
N GLY A 116 1.76 12.89 11.11
CA GLY A 116 2.63 12.93 12.28
C GLY A 116 2.76 11.59 13.00
N ILE A 117 2.51 10.47 12.29
CA ILE A 117 2.67 9.10 12.81
C ILE A 117 3.96 8.53 12.24
N ILE A 118 4.87 8.12 13.13
CA ILE A 118 6.17 7.54 12.74
C ILE A 118 6.05 6.02 12.80
N LEU A 119 6.22 5.38 11.66
CA LEU A 119 6.23 3.91 11.58
C LEU A 119 7.53 3.39 12.18
N ARG A 120 7.42 2.50 13.19
CA ARG A 120 8.57 1.96 13.94
C ARG A 120 8.52 0.43 14.03
N GLY A 121 9.64 -0.16 14.45
CA GLY A 121 9.81 -1.60 14.64
C GLY A 121 10.34 -2.33 13.41
N THR A 122 10.23 -3.65 13.40
CA THR A 122 10.68 -4.48 12.28
C THR A 122 9.66 -4.48 11.15
N PHE A 123 10.13 -4.24 9.94
CA PHE A 123 9.32 -4.21 8.74
C PHE A 123 9.40 -5.53 7.97
N ILE A 124 8.23 -5.98 7.49
CA ILE A 124 8.07 -7.15 6.63
C ILE A 124 7.39 -6.67 5.35
N ASP A 125 8.20 -6.34 4.34
CA ASP A 125 7.75 -5.83 3.05
C ASP A 125 7.76 -6.94 2.00
N THR A 126 6.57 -7.37 1.58
CA THR A 126 6.44 -8.45 0.59
C THR A 126 6.97 -8.08 -0.79
N MET A 127 7.03 -6.80 -1.14
CA MET A 127 7.61 -6.34 -2.41
C MET A 127 9.13 -6.52 -2.40
N ILE A 128 9.81 -6.08 -1.34
CA ILE A 128 11.26 -6.18 -1.21
C ILE A 128 11.68 -7.63 -1.02
N MET A 129 10.96 -8.42 -0.21
CA MET A 129 11.22 -9.86 -0.08
C MET A 129 11.16 -10.56 -1.42
N HIS A 130 10.13 -10.31 -2.21
CA HIS A 130 9.99 -10.92 -3.53
C HIS A 130 11.09 -10.44 -4.50
N TYR A 131 11.49 -9.17 -4.42
CA TYR A 131 12.60 -8.65 -5.21
C TYR A 131 13.91 -9.41 -4.93
N LEU A 132 14.20 -9.72 -3.67
CA LEU A 132 15.40 -10.51 -3.33
C LEU A 132 15.32 -11.95 -3.82
N ILE A 133 14.13 -12.55 -3.83
CA ILE A 133 13.92 -13.95 -4.25
C ILE A 133 13.90 -14.08 -5.78
N GLU A 134 13.23 -13.18 -6.47
CA GLU A 134 13.01 -13.22 -7.93
C GLU A 134 13.19 -11.82 -8.54
N PRO A 135 14.43 -11.28 -8.65
CA PRO A 135 14.68 -9.89 -9.04
C PRO A 135 14.18 -9.52 -10.44
N ASP A 136 14.13 -10.49 -11.36
CA ASP A 136 13.73 -10.27 -12.76
C ASP A 136 12.20 -10.24 -12.96
N GLN A 137 11.42 -10.50 -11.91
CA GLN A 137 9.96 -10.54 -11.99
C GLN A 137 9.34 -9.19 -11.63
N ARG A 138 8.04 -9.05 -11.95
CA ARG A 138 7.25 -7.93 -11.41
C ARG A 138 6.82 -8.24 -9.99
N HIS A 139 6.97 -7.27 -9.08
CA HIS A 139 6.70 -7.44 -7.64
C HIS A 139 5.33 -6.89 -7.25
N THR A 140 4.32 -6.99 -8.11
CA THR A 140 2.96 -6.53 -7.80
C THR A 140 2.23 -7.55 -6.93
N LYS A 141 1.29 -7.09 -6.11
CA LYS A 141 0.49 -7.93 -5.22
C LYS A 141 -0.21 -9.07 -5.98
N GLU A 142 -0.83 -8.74 -7.11
CA GLU A 142 -1.54 -9.70 -7.96
C GLU A 142 -0.62 -10.84 -8.42
N LYS A 143 0.61 -10.49 -8.82
CA LYS A 143 1.61 -11.48 -9.23
C LYS A 143 1.99 -12.39 -8.07
N LEU A 144 2.19 -11.81 -6.89
CA LEU A 144 2.50 -12.58 -5.69
C LEU A 144 1.35 -13.54 -5.32
N PHE A 145 0.12 -13.08 -5.37
CA PHE A 145 -1.05 -13.90 -5.03
C PHE A 145 -1.22 -15.09 -5.97
N VAL A 146 -1.01 -14.88 -7.27
CA VAL A 146 -1.03 -15.97 -8.26
C VAL A 146 0.10 -16.96 -8.03
N ASN A 147 1.32 -16.49 -7.86
CA ASN A 147 2.51 -17.33 -7.78
C ASN A 147 2.59 -18.13 -6.48
N TYR A 148 2.18 -17.55 -5.35
CA TYR A 148 2.41 -18.15 -4.03
C TYR A 148 1.15 -18.70 -3.37
N LEU A 149 -0.03 -18.24 -3.75
CA LEU A 149 -1.28 -18.69 -3.14
C LEU A 149 -2.19 -19.42 -4.12
N SER A 150 -1.77 -19.57 -5.40
CA SER A 150 -2.64 -20.09 -6.47
C SER A 150 -3.99 -19.34 -6.55
N HIS A 151 -4.00 -18.10 -6.10
CA HIS A 151 -5.19 -17.27 -6.12
C HIS A 151 -5.42 -16.83 -7.55
N PRO A 152 -6.62 -17.08 -8.14
CA PRO A 152 -6.84 -16.76 -9.55
C PRO A 152 -6.66 -15.27 -9.81
N ALA A 153 -5.88 -14.93 -10.86
CA ALA A 153 -5.66 -13.55 -11.28
C ALA A 153 -6.99 -12.81 -11.58
N GLU A 154 -8.02 -13.58 -11.82
CA GLU A 154 -9.40 -13.15 -12.15
C GLU A 154 -10.35 -13.22 -10.95
N SER A 155 -9.85 -13.37 -9.70
CA SER A 155 -10.76 -13.22 -8.57
C SER A 155 -11.37 -11.83 -8.68
N ASN A 156 -12.66 -11.82 -8.94
CA ASN A 156 -13.40 -10.79 -9.67
C ASN A 156 -13.34 -9.37 -9.11
N TYR A 157 -12.73 -9.17 -7.93
CA TYR A 157 -12.70 -7.89 -7.24
C TYR A 157 -11.38 -7.14 -7.43
N LEU A 158 -10.24 -7.76 -7.17
CA LEU A 158 -8.94 -7.08 -7.33
C LEU A 158 -8.64 -6.78 -8.80
N TYR A 159 -9.00 -7.69 -9.72
CA TYR A 159 -8.75 -7.51 -11.16
C TYR A 159 -9.69 -6.51 -11.83
N SER A 160 -10.97 -6.50 -11.47
CA SER A 160 -11.93 -5.51 -12.01
C SER A 160 -11.58 -4.09 -11.55
N TYR A 161 -11.00 -3.95 -10.37
CA TYR A 161 -10.50 -2.69 -9.83
C TYR A 161 -9.32 -2.12 -10.62
N HIS A 162 -8.37 -2.97 -11.04
CA HIS A 162 -7.21 -2.54 -11.83
C HIS A 162 -7.50 -2.36 -13.31
N LYS A 163 -8.63 -2.88 -13.82
CA LYS A 163 -9.03 -2.78 -15.23
C LYS A 163 -9.77 -1.48 -15.56
N THR A 164 -10.40 -0.86 -14.57
CA THR A 164 -11.01 0.47 -14.70
C THR A 164 -9.95 1.53 -14.54
N ASP A 165 -9.46 2.04 -15.65
CA ASP A 165 -8.56 3.20 -15.82
C ASP A 165 -7.44 3.38 -14.78
N LYS A 166 -6.22 3.05 -15.20
CA LYS A 166 -4.96 3.20 -14.44
C LYS A 166 -4.67 4.62 -13.92
N LYS A 167 -5.48 5.63 -14.26
CA LYS A 167 -5.25 7.03 -13.88
C LYS A 167 -6.12 7.53 -12.72
N THR A 168 -7.23 6.88 -12.43
CA THR A 168 -8.11 7.25 -11.31
C THR A 168 -8.82 6.01 -10.80
N ALA A 169 -8.22 5.34 -9.83
CA ALA A 169 -8.93 4.34 -9.04
C ALA A 169 -10.04 5.07 -8.24
N ASN A 170 -11.16 5.33 -8.89
CA ASN A 170 -12.25 6.07 -8.30
C ASN A 170 -13.16 5.10 -7.55
N PHE A 171 -12.98 5.00 -6.24
CA PHE A 171 -13.82 4.19 -5.35
C PHE A 171 -15.25 4.74 -5.22
N SER A 172 -15.56 5.90 -5.78
CA SER A 172 -16.87 6.55 -5.66
C SER A 172 -18.03 5.73 -6.19
N ASN A 173 -17.75 4.72 -7.03
CA ASN A 173 -18.78 3.82 -7.60
C ASN A 173 -19.00 2.54 -6.79
N PHE A 174 -18.23 2.32 -5.72
CA PHE A 174 -18.32 1.12 -4.89
C PHE A 174 -18.99 1.42 -3.55
N SER A 175 -19.83 0.52 -3.10
CA SER A 175 -20.37 0.59 -1.73
C SER A 175 -19.25 0.34 -0.71
N ILE A 176 -19.42 0.87 0.50
CA ILE A 176 -18.47 0.66 1.60
C ILE A 176 -18.25 -0.83 1.89
N LYS A 177 -19.26 -1.68 1.67
CA LYS A 177 -19.17 -3.13 1.86
C LYS A 177 -18.28 -3.80 0.81
N GLU A 178 -18.37 -3.38 -0.45
CA GLU A 178 -17.51 -3.87 -1.52
C GLU A 178 -16.07 -3.46 -1.29
N ILE A 179 -15.84 -2.20 -0.92
CA ILE A 179 -14.50 -1.68 -0.57
C ILE A 179 -13.92 -2.45 0.62
N SER A 180 -14.72 -2.64 1.68
CA SER A 180 -14.33 -3.39 2.86
C SER A 180 -13.88 -4.81 2.49
N ARG A 181 -14.65 -5.51 1.68
CA ARG A 181 -14.32 -6.86 1.22
C ARG A 181 -13.02 -6.89 0.44
N LEU A 182 -12.84 -5.99 -0.53
CA LEU A 182 -11.63 -5.86 -1.34
C LEU A 182 -10.38 -5.62 -0.48
N LYS A 183 -10.49 -4.71 0.48
CA LYS A 183 -9.37 -4.33 1.31
C LYS A 183 -9.05 -5.38 2.38
N CYS A 184 -10.05 -6.06 2.91
CA CYS A 184 -9.85 -7.22 3.77
C CYS A 184 -9.18 -8.38 3.03
N GLU A 185 -9.63 -8.70 1.81
CA GLU A 185 -9.02 -9.73 0.98
C GLU A 185 -7.56 -9.37 0.65
N GLU A 186 -7.29 -8.14 0.24
CA GLU A 186 -5.94 -7.67 -0.06
C GLU A 186 -5.00 -7.87 1.13
N VAL A 187 -5.38 -7.41 2.32
CA VAL A 187 -4.51 -7.44 3.49
C VAL A 187 -4.32 -8.86 4.04
N ASP A 188 -5.32 -9.71 3.92
CA ASP A 188 -5.25 -11.13 4.28
C ASP A 188 -4.29 -11.90 3.35
N LEU A 189 -4.41 -11.70 2.04
CA LEU A 189 -3.52 -12.34 1.06
C LEU A 189 -2.06 -11.85 1.22
N VAL A 190 -1.83 -10.55 1.46
CA VAL A 190 -0.49 -10.03 1.77
C VAL A 190 0.07 -10.68 3.04
N PHE A 191 -0.74 -10.84 4.08
CA PHE A 191 -0.32 -11.52 5.31
C PHE A 191 0.10 -12.97 5.03
N GLN A 192 -0.69 -13.74 4.28
CA GLN A 192 -0.38 -15.12 3.92
C GLN A 192 0.89 -15.23 3.07
N VAL A 193 1.02 -14.40 2.04
CA VAL A 193 2.23 -14.36 1.18
C VAL A 193 3.47 -14.03 2.00
N SER A 194 3.37 -13.12 2.96
CA SER A 194 4.52 -12.72 3.78
C SER A 194 5.16 -13.90 4.52
N HIS A 195 4.36 -14.84 5.00
CA HIS A 195 4.86 -16.06 5.66
C HIS A 195 5.62 -16.97 4.69
N ILE A 196 5.09 -17.14 3.49
CA ILE A 196 5.73 -17.97 2.46
C ILE A 196 7.07 -17.34 2.03
N LEU A 197 7.08 -16.02 1.80
CA LEU A 197 8.30 -15.32 1.41
C LEU A 197 9.37 -15.34 2.50
N GLN A 198 9.00 -15.25 3.79
CA GLN A 198 9.95 -15.39 4.90
C GLN A 198 10.60 -16.77 4.94
N ILE A 199 9.84 -17.84 4.67
CA ILE A 199 10.39 -19.19 4.57
C ILE A 199 11.37 -19.27 3.40
N LYS A 200 10.99 -18.80 2.22
CA LYS A 200 11.84 -18.80 1.02
C LYS A 200 13.13 -17.98 1.19
N LEU A 201 13.07 -16.80 1.83
CA LEU A 201 14.29 -16.04 2.16
C LEU A 201 15.26 -16.85 3.01
N LYS A 202 14.76 -17.62 4.00
CA LYS A 202 15.59 -18.49 4.82
C LYS A 202 16.20 -19.63 4.01
N GLU A 203 15.39 -20.29 3.15
CA GLU A 203 15.86 -21.37 2.28
C GLU A 203 16.96 -20.94 1.32
N LEU A 204 16.92 -19.67 0.88
CA LEU A 204 17.89 -19.07 -0.03
C LEU A 204 19.03 -18.34 0.70
N GLU A 205 19.07 -18.38 2.03
CA GLU A 205 20.06 -17.68 2.86
C GLU A 205 20.09 -16.15 2.65
N LEU A 206 18.95 -15.56 2.23
CA LEU A 206 18.77 -14.14 1.98
C LEU A 206 18.15 -13.37 3.17
N ASP A 207 17.79 -14.07 4.24
CA ASP A 207 17.14 -13.49 5.42
C ASP A 207 18.02 -12.44 6.11
N LYS A 208 19.34 -12.68 6.22
CA LYS A 208 20.28 -11.70 6.77
C LYS A 208 20.35 -10.43 5.91
N LEU A 209 20.44 -10.57 4.59
CA LEU A 209 20.42 -9.43 3.67
C LEU A 209 19.15 -8.62 3.85
N TYR A 210 18.01 -9.29 3.95
CA TYR A 210 16.73 -8.62 4.16
C TYR A 210 16.68 -7.88 5.49
N TYR A 211 16.94 -8.55 6.61
CA TYR A 211 16.75 -7.97 7.93
C TYR A 211 17.86 -6.99 8.35
N ASP A 212 19.11 -7.24 7.94
CA ASP A 212 20.26 -6.43 8.37
C ASP A 212 20.54 -5.25 7.43
N VAL A 213 20.02 -5.27 6.19
CA VAL A 213 20.27 -4.22 5.19
C VAL A 213 18.97 -3.63 4.66
N GLU A 214 18.19 -4.41 3.91
CA GLU A 214 17.06 -3.89 3.12
C GLU A 214 15.96 -3.31 3.99
N SER A 215 15.63 -3.97 5.11
CA SER A 215 14.60 -3.50 6.04
C SER A 215 14.97 -2.14 6.68
N TYR A 216 16.24 -1.90 6.96
CA TYR A 216 16.72 -0.61 7.47
C TYR A 216 16.75 0.49 6.41
N LEU A 217 17.07 0.13 5.17
CA LEU A 217 17.07 1.08 4.05
C LEU A 217 15.71 1.71 3.79
N ILE A 218 14.63 1.04 4.13
CA ILE A 218 13.25 1.55 3.96
C ILE A 218 13.09 2.92 4.64
N SER A 219 13.48 3.02 5.91
CA SER A 219 13.36 4.26 6.67
C SER A 219 14.27 5.36 6.12
N VAL A 220 15.52 5.02 5.81
CA VAL A 220 16.50 5.95 5.24
C VAL A 220 16.01 6.52 3.90
N LEU A 221 15.55 5.66 2.98
CA LEU A 221 15.03 6.08 1.69
C LEU A 221 13.72 6.89 1.84
N SER A 222 12.86 6.53 2.80
CA SER A 222 11.65 7.30 3.09
C SER A 222 11.98 8.72 3.55
N ASP A 223 12.99 8.89 4.41
CA ASP A 223 13.43 10.19 4.89
C ASP A 223 14.08 11.01 3.77
N MET A 224 14.94 10.40 2.96
CA MET A 224 15.55 11.05 1.79
C MET A 224 14.50 11.57 0.81
N GLU A 225 13.50 10.75 0.48
CA GLU A 225 12.42 11.12 -0.42
C GLU A 225 11.49 12.20 0.19
N SER A 226 11.35 12.21 1.51
CA SER A 226 10.56 13.22 2.22
C SER A 226 11.26 14.58 2.26
N CYS A 227 12.60 14.60 2.37
CA CYS A 227 13.41 15.79 2.24
C CYS A 227 13.37 16.39 0.82
N GLY A 228 13.27 15.51 -0.19
CA GLY A 228 13.32 15.90 -1.58
C GLY A 228 14.69 16.40 -2.04
N VAL A 229 14.74 16.88 -3.26
CA VAL A 229 15.93 17.46 -3.89
C VAL A 229 15.61 18.85 -4.46
N SER A 230 16.59 19.75 -4.39
CA SER A 230 16.46 21.06 -5.02
C SER A 230 16.66 20.93 -6.54
N VAL A 231 15.75 21.53 -7.31
CA VAL A 231 15.79 21.51 -8.78
C VAL A 231 16.10 22.90 -9.29
N ASN A 232 17.05 23.01 -10.20
CA ASN A 232 17.32 24.27 -10.92
C ASN A 232 16.29 24.47 -12.04
N GLU A 233 15.17 25.08 -11.71
CA GLU A 233 14.06 25.32 -12.64
C GLU A 233 14.48 26.18 -13.84
N GLN A 234 15.30 27.21 -13.60
CA GLN A 234 15.78 28.09 -14.66
C GLN A 234 16.67 27.32 -15.66
N GLY A 235 17.58 26.48 -15.15
CA GLY A 235 18.45 25.63 -15.98
C GLY A 235 17.64 24.64 -16.82
N LEU A 236 16.64 23.99 -16.24
CA LEU A 236 15.76 23.07 -16.96
C LEU A 236 14.94 23.78 -18.05
N ASN A 237 14.37 24.94 -17.74
CA ASN A 237 13.62 25.73 -18.72
C ASN A 237 14.50 26.24 -19.89
N SER A 238 15.75 26.62 -19.61
CA SER A 238 16.69 27.03 -20.66
C SER A 238 17.04 25.84 -21.56
N TYR A 239 17.36 24.70 -20.95
CA TYR A 239 17.70 23.48 -21.70
C TYR A 239 16.50 22.94 -22.49
N SER A 240 15.30 23.02 -21.95
CA SER A 240 14.07 22.66 -22.67
C SER A 240 13.89 23.46 -23.96
N LYS A 241 14.13 24.79 -23.90
CA LYS A 241 14.07 25.66 -25.09
C LYS A 241 15.14 25.34 -26.12
N GLU A 242 16.35 25.02 -25.67
CA GLU A 242 17.45 24.62 -26.52
C GLU A 242 17.12 23.32 -27.30
N LEU A 243 16.61 22.32 -26.57
CA LEU A 243 16.16 21.06 -27.16
C LEU A 243 14.99 21.26 -28.15
N GLU A 244 14.03 22.13 -27.83
CA GLU A 244 12.89 22.41 -28.70
C GLU A 244 13.36 23.02 -30.05
N ILE A 245 14.33 23.91 -30.01
CA ILE A 245 14.92 24.49 -31.23
C ILE A 245 15.65 23.41 -32.02
N GLU A 246 16.47 22.58 -31.37
CA GLU A 246 17.23 21.51 -32.02
C GLU A 246 16.29 20.47 -32.64
N MET A 247 15.24 20.04 -31.91
CA MET A 247 14.23 19.12 -32.44
C MET A 247 13.54 19.68 -33.68
N THR A 248 13.14 20.97 -33.66
CA THR A 248 12.50 21.62 -34.80
C THR A 248 13.41 21.65 -36.02
N ASN A 249 14.69 21.96 -35.82
CA ASN A 249 15.68 21.96 -36.92
C ASN A 249 15.87 20.56 -37.51
N LEU A 250 16.00 19.53 -36.67
CA LEU A 250 16.13 18.15 -37.10
C LEU A 250 14.89 17.66 -37.84
N GLU A 251 13.69 18.03 -37.35
CA GLU A 251 12.41 17.69 -37.99
C GLU A 251 12.34 18.30 -39.41
N LEU A 252 12.70 19.58 -39.57
CA LEU A 252 12.76 20.23 -40.86
C LEU A 252 13.76 19.57 -41.81
N GLU A 253 14.92 19.16 -41.30
CA GLU A 253 15.94 18.46 -42.10
C GLU A 253 15.43 17.08 -42.58
N VAL A 254 14.80 16.33 -41.68
CA VAL A 254 14.19 15.03 -41.99
C VAL A 254 13.10 15.17 -43.04
N HIS A 255 12.18 16.13 -42.88
CA HIS A 255 11.12 16.41 -43.86
C HIS A 255 11.68 16.79 -45.23
N LYS A 256 12.78 17.58 -45.25
CA LYS A 256 13.47 17.95 -46.49
C LYS A 256 14.08 16.75 -47.19
N ILE A 257 14.71 15.84 -46.45
CA ILE A 257 15.28 14.60 -46.98
C ILE A 257 14.19 13.67 -47.50
N ALA A 258 13.09 13.53 -46.79
CA ALA A 258 11.97 12.68 -47.16
C ALA A 258 11.09 13.25 -48.28
N GLY A 259 11.22 14.54 -48.60
CA GLY A 259 10.42 15.24 -49.62
C GLY A 259 8.92 15.44 -49.24
N ARG A 260 8.58 15.17 -48.01
CA ARG A 260 7.22 15.35 -47.49
C ARG A 260 7.24 15.45 -45.97
N GLU A 261 6.25 16.14 -45.42
CA GLU A 261 5.96 16.11 -44.00
C GLU A 261 5.34 14.75 -43.63
N PHE A 262 5.73 14.20 -42.48
CA PHE A 262 5.15 12.99 -41.91
C PHE A 262 5.32 13.03 -40.38
N ASN A 263 4.45 12.29 -39.69
CA ASN A 263 4.46 12.16 -38.23
C ASN A 263 5.09 10.84 -37.83
#